data_09f57031810de281d907a0397fdccbb2
#
_entry.id   09f57031810de281d907a0397fdccbb2
#
_cell.length_a   1.000
_cell.length_b   1.000
_cell.length_c   1.000
_cell.angle_alpha   90.00
_cell.angle_beta   90.00
_cell.angle_gamma   90.00
#
_symmetry.space_group_name_H-M   'P 1'
#
loop_
_entity.id
_entity.type
_entity.pdbx_description
1 polymer ?
#
loop_
_entity_poly.entity_id
_entity_poly.type
_entity_poly.pdbx_seq_one_letter_code
_entity_poly.pdbx_strand_id
1 'polypeptide(L)'
;MRGEIRHIHSDHEKDHSHDGTSRRLAAIIAGDISGYSRLMQIDEDGTYARVKRIERDLIEPTIAEHHGRLIKTTGDGFIAIFDSPVEAVRCGIVIQQSMVGRNASLPREHWIVYRIGVNLGDVIIEDEDVYGDGVNVAARLEGIATPGQIFISGGIYEQVKHKLVCGYQSLGDRQVKNITDPVRVYRVLPDPSAMTESRMRPVIMLLAAATIVLLAIAGGVLWYMLIRSDSLVSRQPVTVPSPADVAKTVPPTTPVVPQATPQTSVTTAAPATKQPPLQPVREPDMVSVPGGNFAMGSNDDITEKPVHQVAIKPFAIGKHPVAVREWNECAEAKACGFTAAGKEDAPVTDVSWNDAKQFAAWLAKVTGKNYRLPSEAEWEYAARGGTQTKYWWGDQFRSGMVNCKNCLDGAAAEQPMKIGSLKANPFGLHEMGGSVHQWVEDCWHKNYQGAPSDGSPWVTDGDCSARVIRSGSWRNDLNAARPASRDRYDVAVRYPTHGFRVALSR
;
A
#
# COMPACT_ATOMS: atom_id res chain seq x y z
N MET A 1 -25.53 -82.19 32.48
CA MET A 1 -26.57 -81.50 31.75
C MET A 1 -25.88 -80.55 30.78
N ARG A 2 -26.05 -80.85 29.49
CA ARG A 2 -25.39 -80.10 28.38
C ARG A 2 -26.22 -78.86 28.04
N GLY A 3 -25.62 -77.68 27.96
CA GLY A 3 -26.24 -76.46 27.43
C GLY A 3 -25.62 -76.15 26.08
N GLU A 4 -26.40 -76.10 25.04
CA GLU A 4 -26.08 -75.80 23.65
C GLU A 4 -25.74 -74.30 23.49
N ILE A 5 -24.63 -74.04 22.84
CA ILE A 5 -24.28 -72.72 22.37
C ILE A 5 -24.81 -72.58 20.94
N ARG A 6 -25.76 -71.67 20.74
CA ARG A 6 -26.23 -71.27 19.39
C ARG A 6 -25.25 -70.29 18.78
N HIS A 7 -24.74 -70.63 17.62
CA HIS A 7 -24.03 -69.74 16.72
C HIS A 7 -25.00 -68.70 16.14
N ILE A 8 -24.75 -67.41 16.38
CA ILE A 8 -25.39 -66.30 15.69
C ILE A 8 -24.58 -66.05 14.43
N HIS A 9 -25.19 -66.19 13.26
CA HIS A 9 -24.68 -65.77 11.97
C HIS A 9 -24.52 -64.24 11.99
N SER A 10 -23.32 -63.75 11.75
CA SER A 10 -23.06 -62.38 11.40
C SER A 10 -23.38 -62.20 9.91
N ASP A 11 -24.47 -61.51 9.63
CA ASP A 11 -24.71 -60.99 8.30
C ASP A 11 -23.62 -60.00 7.98
N HIS A 12 -22.87 -60.25 6.91
CA HIS A 12 -22.00 -59.31 6.25
C HIS A 12 -22.88 -58.19 5.64
N GLU A 13 -23.00 -57.11 6.35
CA GLU A 13 -23.40 -55.82 5.78
C GLU A 13 -22.36 -55.45 4.76
N LYS A 14 -22.72 -55.49 3.49
CA LYS A 14 -21.91 -54.99 2.39
C LYS A 14 -21.76 -53.51 2.59
N ASP A 15 -20.56 -53.09 2.98
CA ASP A 15 -20.08 -51.73 2.93
C ASP A 15 -20.14 -51.26 1.46
N HIS A 16 -21.17 -50.50 1.11
CA HIS A 16 -21.24 -49.76 -0.12
C HIS A 16 -20.27 -48.58 0.06
N SER A 17 -19.03 -48.78 -0.35
CA SER A 17 -18.09 -47.71 -0.63
C SER A 17 -18.71 -46.77 -1.66
N HIS A 18 -19.35 -45.70 -1.16
CA HIS A 18 -19.82 -44.59 -2.01
C HIS A 18 -18.62 -43.91 -2.60
N ASP A 19 -18.61 -43.94 -3.93
CA ASP A 19 -17.88 -43.08 -4.86
C ASP A 19 -17.47 -41.76 -4.28
N GLY A 20 -16.20 -41.42 -4.41
CA GLY A 20 -15.43 -40.17 -4.40
C GLY A 20 -16.01 -38.86 -3.84
N THR A 21 -17.23 -38.80 -3.34
CA THR A 21 -17.92 -37.61 -2.88
C THR A 21 -17.59 -37.32 -1.42
N SER A 22 -16.80 -36.26 -1.13
CA SER A 22 -16.53 -35.81 0.24
C SER A 22 -17.23 -34.50 0.56
N ARG A 23 -17.97 -34.44 1.67
CA ARG A 23 -18.55 -33.19 2.20
C ARG A 23 -17.63 -32.63 3.27
N ARG A 24 -17.24 -31.34 3.14
CA ARG A 24 -16.43 -30.66 4.17
C ARG A 24 -16.72 -29.17 4.24
N LEU A 25 -16.41 -28.58 5.39
CA LEU A 25 -16.41 -27.11 5.56
C LEU A 25 -15.15 -26.53 4.90
N ALA A 26 -15.33 -25.56 4.02
CA ALA A 26 -14.22 -24.90 3.35
C ALA A 26 -14.47 -23.39 3.19
N ALA A 27 -13.41 -22.61 3.08
CA ALA A 27 -13.50 -21.24 2.60
C ALA A 27 -13.42 -21.25 1.07
N ILE A 28 -14.39 -20.60 0.45
CA ILE A 28 -14.54 -20.54 -1.01
C ILE A 28 -14.27 -19.13 -1.48
N ILE A 29 -13.40 -18.97 -2.48
CA ILE A 29 -13.25 -17.74 -3.24
C ILE A 29 -13.92 -17.90 -4.58
N ALA A 30 -14.77 -16.92 -4.94
CA ALA A 30 -15.24 -16.68 -6.29
C ALA A 30 -14.68 -15.32 -6.75
N GLY A 31 -14.10 -15.29 -7.93
CA GLY A 31 -13.59 -14.06 -8.55
C GLY A 31 -14.09 -13.95 -9.98
N ASP A 32 -14.44 -12.74 -10.44
CA ASP A 32 -14.97 -12.45 -11.76
C ASP A 32 -14.46 -11.12 -12.28
N ILE A 33 -14.23 -11.01 -13.59
CA ILE A 33 -13.75 -9.78 -14.23
C ILE A 33 -14.90 -8.83 -14.50
N SER A 34 -14.88 -7.69 -13.84
CA SER A 34 -15.89 -6.65 -14.04
C SER A 34 -15.87 -6.11 -15.47
N GLY A 35 -17.01 -6.23 -16.15
CA GLY A 35 -17.19 -5.71 -17.50
C GLY A 35 -16.42 -6.46 -18.58
N TYR A 36 -16.19 -7.78 -18.42
CA TYR A 36 -15.49 -8.63 -19.36
C TYR A 36 -16.02 -8.52 -20.79
N SER A 37 -17.35 -8.59 -20.99
CA SER A 37 -17.96 -8.45 -22.32
C SER A 37 -17.60 -7.13 -23.00
N ARG A 38 -17.47 -6.02 -22.25
CA ARG A 38 -17.01 -4.73 -22.78
C ARG A 38 -15.54 -4.77 -23.20
N LEU A 39 -14.69 -5.41 -22.40
CA LEU A 39 -13.27 -5.57 -22.73
C LEU A 39 -13.08 -6.40 -24.00
N MET A 40 -13.86 -7.47 -24.16
CA MET A 40 -13.88 -8.31 -25.36
C MET A 40 -14.34 -7.53 -26.62
N GLN A 41 -15.30 -6.61 -26.48
CA GLN A 41 -15.74 -5.75 -27.58
C GLN A 41 -14.67 -4.73 -28.01
N ILE A 42 -13.79 -4.28 -27.11
CA ILE A 42 -12.73 -3.32 -27.42
C ILE A 42 -11.55 -4.01 -28.11
N ASP A 43 -11.14 -5.18 -27.59
CA ASP A 43 -9.95 -5.94 -28.04
C ASP A 43 -10.11 -7.40 -27.60
N GLU A 44 -10.72 -8.22 -28.44
CA GLU A 44 -11.04 -9.62 -28.12
C GLU A 44 -9.77 -10.44 -27.91
N ASP A 45 -8.90 -10.49 -28.90
CA ASP A 45 -7.67 -11.31 -28.87
C ASP A 45 -6.71 -10.85 -27.76
N GLY A 46 -6.51 -9.55 -27.64
CA GLY A 46 -5.64 -8.99 -26.60
C GLY A 46 -6.21 -9.17 -25.19
N THR A 47 -7.52 -9.05 -25.01
CA THR A 47 -8.18 -9.29 -23.71
C THR A 47 -8.07 -10.77 -23.35
N TYR A 48 -8.41 -11.68 -24.25
CA TYR A 48 -8.29 -13.12 -24.01
C TYR A 48 -6.86 -13.52 -23.65
N ALA A 49 -5.87 -13.06 -24.42
CA ALA A 49 -4.46 -13.35 -24.16
C ALA A 49 -3.99 -12.81 -22.80
N ARG A 50 -4.47 -11.60 -22.38
CA ARG A 50 -4.16 -11.02 -21.08
C ARG A 50 -4.80 -11.82 -19.94
N VAL A 51 -6.06 -12.22 -20.07
CA VAL A 51 -6.77 -13.02 -19.05
C VAL A 51 -6.06 -14.35 -18.85
N LYS A 52 -5.74 -15.07 -19.93
CA LYS A 52 -4.99 -16.33 -19.83
C LYS A 52 -3.60 -16.18 -19.19
N ARG A 53 -2.94 -15.06 -19.43
CA ARG A 53 -1.67 -14.74 -18.77
C ARG A 53 -1.87 -14.46 -17.28
N ILE A 54 -2.92 -13.73 -16.92
CA ILE A 54 -3.26 -13.44 -15.51
C ILE A 54 -3.61 -14.74 -14.77
N GLU A 55 -4.41 -15.62 -15.36
CA GLU A 55 -4.71 -16.93 -14.78
C GLU A 55 -3.42 -17.70 -14.46
N ARG A 56 -2.55 -17.90 -15.45
CA ARG A 56 -1.31 -18.67 -15.32
C ARG A 56 -0.26 -17.98 -14.43
N ASP A 57 -0.08 -16.67 -14.57
CA ASP A 57 1.05 -15.94 -13.96
C ASP A 57 0.69 -15.24 -12.64
N LEU A 58 -0.59 -15.27 -12.23
CA LEU A 58 -1.06 -14.65 -10.99
C LEU A 58 -2.05 -15.54 -10.26
N ILE A 59 -3.20 -15.91 -10.86
CA ILE A 59 -4.31 -16.54 -10.12
C ILE A 59 -3.87 -17.93 -9.60
N GLU A 60 -3.45 -18.82 -10.49
CA GLU A 60 -3.02 -20.18 -10.13
C GLU A 60 -1.86 -20.18 -9.11
N PRO A 61 -0.76 -19.44 -9.35
CA PRO A 61 0.34 -19.43 -8.39
C PRO A 61 -0.06 -18.85 -7.03
N THR A 62 -0.87 -17.77 -6.99
CA THR A 62 -1.29 -17.15 -5.74
C THR A 62 -2.19 -18.07 -4.93
N ILE A 63 -3.12 -18.77 -5.58
CA ILE A 63 -3.98 -19.77 -4.91
C ILE A 63 -3.10 -20.88 -4.31
N ALA A 64 -2.13 -21.41 -5.06
CA ALA A 64 -1.24 -22.45 -4.59
C ALA A 64 -0.33 -21.97 -3.43
N GLU A 65 0.24 -20.76 -3.50
CA GLU A 65 1.04 -20.14 -2.44
C GLU A 65 0.28 -20.04 -1.10
N HIS A 66 -1.03 -19.81 -1.19
CA HIS A 66 -1.91 -19.73 -0.03
C HIS A 66 -2.58 -21.06 0.32
N HIS A 67 -2.02 -22.17 -0.14
CA HIS A 67 -2.50 -23.54 0.14
C HIS A 67 -3.96 -23.77 -0.29
N GLY A 68 -4.41 -23.04 -1.32
CA GLY A 68 -5.70 -23.23 -1.94
C GLY A 68 -5.65 -24.22 -3.11
N ARG A 69 -6.81 -24.68 -3.50
CA ARG A 69 -7.00 -25.48 -4.71
C ARG A 69 -7.91 -24.73 -5.68
N LEU A 70 -7.38 -24.40 -6.86
CA LEU A 70 -8.19 -23.90 -7.98
C LEU A 70 -9.09 -25.04 -8.45
N ILE A 71 -10.41 -24.79 -8.50
CA ILE A 71 -11.40 -25.77 -8.92
C ILE A 71 -11.67 -25.59 -10.39
N LYS A 72 -12.02 -24.38 -10.81
CA LYS A 72 -12.31 -24.09 -12.20
C LYS A 72 -12.09 -22.63 -12.54
N THR A 73 -11.85 -22.38 -13.82
CA THR A 73 -11.93 -21.06 -14.45
C THR A 73 -13.18 -21.01 -15.34
N THR A 74 -13.89 -19.89 -15.32
CA THR A 74 -15.18 -19.70 -16.03
C THR A 74 -15.02 -18.81 -17.27
N GLY A 75 -13.78 -18.63 -17.75
CA GLY A 75 -13.48 -17.74 -18.89
C GLY A 75 -13.17 -16.31 -18.45
N ASP A 76 -14.00 -15.71 -17.63
CA ASP A 76 -13.84 -14.39 -17.03
C ASP A 76 -13.67 -14.43 -15.51
N GLY A 77 -13.79 -15.62 -14.90
CA GLY A 77 -13.71 -15.80 -13.45
C GLY A 77 -13.01 -17.07 -13.03
N PHE A 78 -12.93 -17.27 -11.71
CA PHE A 78 -12.37 -18.46 -11.11
C PHE A 78 -13.07 -18.81 -9.79
N ILE A 79 -13.03 -20.09 -9.42
CA ILE A 79 -13.45 -20.61 -8.12
C ILE A 79 -12.32 -21.42 -7.51
N ALA A 80 -11.99 -21.12 -6.26
CA ALA A 80 -11.01 -21.86 -5.49
C ALA A 80 -11.49 -22.14 -4.08
N ILE A 81 -10.97 -23.20 -3.46
CA ILE A 81 -11.28 -23.59 -2.08
C ILE A 81 -10.02 -23.62 -1.24
N PHE A 82 -10.19 -23.31 0.05
CA PHE A 82 -9.13 -23.26 1.06
C PHE A 82 -9.60 -23.92 2.35
N ASP A 83 -8.71 -24.61 3.02
CA ASP A 83 -8.97 -25.14 4.37
C ASP A 83 -8.90 -24.00 5.43
N SER A 84 -8.18 -22.93 5.13
CA SER A 84 -7.99 -21.77 5.99
C SER A 84 -8.75 -20.54 5.46
N PRO A 85 -9.76 -20.01 6.20
CA PRO A 85 -10.39 -18.73 5.87
C PRO A 85 -9.41 -17.56 5.82
N VAL A 86 -8.33 -17.61 6.61
CA VAL A 86 -7.28 -16.58 6.66
C VAL A 86 -6.52 -16.56 5.34
N GLU A 87 -6.11 -17.73 4.84
CA GLU A 87 -5.39 -17.84 3.59
C GLU A 87 -6.26 -17.50 2.39
N ALA A 88 -7.55 -17.84 2.43
CA ALA A 88 -8.51 -17.43 1.40
C ALA A 88 -8.57 -15.89 1.26
N VAL A 89 -8.71 -15.16 2.39
CA VAL A 89 -8.77 -13.70 2.35
C VAL A 89 -7.42 -13.08 1.95
N ARG A 90 -6.29 -13.63 2.43
CA ARG A 90 -4.94 -13.19 1.99
C ARG A 90 -4.77 -13.35 0.49
N CYS A 91 -5.12 -14.51 -0.05
CA CYS A 91 -5.08 -14.77 -1.49
C CYS A 91 -5.87 -13.71 -2.27
N GLY A 92 -7.11 -13.44 -1.86
CA GLY A 92 -7.94 -12.39 -2.48
C GLY A 92 -7.29 -11.00 -2.42
N ILE A 93 -6.66 -10.63 -1.29
CA ILE A 93 -5.94 -9.37 -1.13
C ILE A 93 -4.76 -9.31 -2.09
N VAL A 94 -3.93 -10.35 -2.16
CA VAL A 94 -2.76 -10.40 -3.05
C VAL A 94 -3.16 -10.31 -4.53
N ILE A 95 -4.24 -11.01 -4.93
CA ILE A 95 -4.77 -10.92 -6.30
C ILE A 95 -5.17 -9.48 -6.63
N GLN A 96 -6.01 -8.83 -5.80
CA GLN A 96 -6.46 -7.46 -6.05
C GLN A 96 -5.30 -6.46 -6.13
N GLN A 97 -4.37 -6.57 -5.21
CA GLN A 97 -3.21 -5.70 -5.15
C GLN A 97 -2.29 -5.89 -6.37
N SER A 98 -2.04 -7.13 -6.78
CA SER A 98 -1.24 -7.44 -7.98
C SER A 98 -1.88 -6.91 -9.26
N MET A 99 -3.22 -6.89 -9.33
CA MET A 99 -3.95 -6.34 -10.47
C MET A 99 -3.80 -4.82 -10.60
N VAL A 100 -3.66 -4.08 -9.50
CA VAL A 100 -3.36 -2.64 -9.53
C VAL A 100 -2.06 -2.38 -10.31
N GLY A 101 -0.98 -3.12 -9.99
CA GLY A 101 0.30 -3.01 -10.68
C GLY A 101 0.21 -3.40 -12.16
N ARG A 102 -0.49 -4.50 -12.47
CA ARG A 102 -0.64 -4.98 -13.86
C ARG A 102 -1.44 -4.04 -14.75
N ASN A 103 -2.38 -3.30 -14.19
CA ASN A 103 -3.18 -2.32 -14.89
C ASN A 103 -2.48 -0.95 -15.04
N ALA A 104 -1.46 -0.66 -14.25
CA ALA A 104 -0.85 0.68 -14.15
C ALA A 104 -0.31 1.23 -15.47
N SER A 105 0.19 0.35 -16.36
CA SER A 105 0.72 0.71 -17.69
C SER A 105 -0.34 0.75 -18.81
N LEU A 106 -1.58 0.38 -18.52
CA LEU A 106 -2.66 0.27 -19.52
C LEU A 106 -3.60 1.48 -19.46
N PRO A 107 -4.20 1.89 -20.58
CA PRO A 107 -5.36 2.78 -20.57
C PRO A 107 -6.51 2.18 -19.74
N ARG A 108 -7.28 3.04 -19.06
CA ARG A 108 -8.35 2.58 -18.15
C ARG A 108 -9.40 1.70 -18.81
N GLU A 109 -9.69 1.92 -20.09
CA GLU A 109 -10.64 1.12 -20.87
C GLU A 109 -10.20 -0.34 -21.04
N HIS A 110 -8.90 -0.63 -20.91
CA HIS A 110 -8.31 -1.97 -21.00
C HIS A 110 -8.01 -2.62 -19.64
N TRP A 111 -8.36 -1.95 -18.51
CA TRP A 111 -8.11 -2.49 -17.19
C TRP A 111 -8.92 -3.76 -16.94
N ILE A 112 -8.26 -4.80 -16.48
CA ILE A 112 -8.88 -6.01 -15.97
C ILE A 112 -8.98 -5.86 -14.46
N VAL A 113 -10.20 -5.82 -13.93
CA VAL A 113 -10.47 -5.57 -12.51
C VAL A 113 -11.39 -6.66 -11.99
N TYR A 114 -10.92 -7.44 -11.03
CA TYR A 114 -11.71 -8.49 -10.41
C TYR A 114 -12.68 -7.95 -9.34
N ARG A 115 -13.82 -8.61 -9.23
CA ARG A 115 -14.69 -8.61 -8.05
C ARG A 115 -14.43 -9.92 -7.34
N ILE A 116 -14.31 -9.91 -6.02
CA ILE A 116 -14.00 -11.12 -5.25
C ILE A 116 -15.02 -11.28 -4.12
N GLY A 117 -15.63 -12.47 -4.04
CA GLY A 117 -16.49 -12.90 -2.95
C GLY A 117 -15.83 -14.05 -2.18
N VAL A 118 -15.85 -14.01 -0.83
CA VAL A 118 -15.30 -15.08 0.00
C VAL A 118 -16.35 -15.53 1.01
N ASN A 119 -16.63 -16.84 1.05
CA ASN A 119 -17.59 -17.43 1.97
C ASN A 119 -17.02 -18.67 2.67
N LEU A 120 -17.48 -18.92 3.89
CA LEU A 120 -17.24 -20.16 4.62
C LEU A 120 -18.52 -20.99 4.60
N GLY A 121 -18.46 -22.20 4.06
CA GLY A 121 -19.63 -23.07 3.97
C GLY A 121 -19.29 -24.52 3.63
N ASP A 122 -20.28 -25.37 3.76
CA ASP A 122 -20.13 -26.76 3.37
C ASP A 122 -20.06 -26.89 1.85
N VAL A 123 -19.11 -27.71 1.40
CA VAL A 123 -18.92 -28.05 0.00
C VAL A 123 -18.92 -29.56 -0.20
N ILE A 124 -19.44 -29.98 -1.31
CA ILE A 124 -19.36 -31.34 -1.84
C ILE A 124 -18.31 -31.30 -2.94
N ILE A 125 -17.28 -32.13 -2.81
CA ILE A 125 -16.19 -32.23 -3.78
C ILE A 125 -16.39 -33.54 -4.53
N GLU A 126 -16.58 -33.43 -5.85
CA GLU A 126 -16.69 -34.56 -6.78
C GLU A 126 -15.64 -34.36 -7.87
N ASP A 127 -14.66 -35.26 -7.94
CA ASP A 127 -13.53 -35.20 -8.87
C ASP A 127 -12.83 -33.82 -8.89
N GLU A 128 -13.01 -33.04 -9.95
CA GLU A 128 -12.43 -31.71 -10.14
C GLU A 128 -13.42 -30.55 -9.92
N ASP A 129 -14.66 -30.83 -9.54
CA ASP A 129 -15.69 -29.78 -9.33
C ASP A 129 -16.11 -29.67 -7.85
N VAL A 130 -16.76 -28.57 -7.51
CA VAL A 130 -17.24 -28.27 -6.18
C VAL A 130 -18.69 -27.77 -6.22
N TYR A 131 -19.53 -28.31 -5.36
CA TYR A 131 -20.94 -28.00 -5.27
C TYR A 131 -21.33 -27.64 -3.84
N GLY A 132 -22.46 -26.95 -3.70
CA GLY A 132 -23.08 -26.64 -2.41
C GLY A 132 -23.44 -25.16 -2.25
N ASP A 133 -24.26 -24.88 -1.23
CA ASP A 133 -24.73 -23.53 -0.94
C ASP A 133 -23.58 -22.56 -0.62
N GLY A 134 -22.50 -23.09 -0.02
CA GLY A 134 -21.29 -22.32 0.26
C GLY A 134 -20.69 -21.67 -0.98
N VAL A 135 -20.67 -22.39 -2.12
CA VAL A 135 -20.16 -21.90 -3.41
C VAL A 135 -21.10 -20.84 -3.97
N ASN A 136 -22.42 -21.09 -3.88
CA ASN A 136 -23.41 -20.14 -4.36
C ASN A 136 -23.32 -18.80 -3.61
N VAL A 137 -23.15 -18.82 -2.27
CA VAL A 137 -22.97 -17.60 -1.47
C VAL A 137 -21.71 -16.85 -1.89
N ALA A 138 -20.56 -17.52 -2.08
CA ALA A 138 -19.33 -16.88 -2.55
C ALA A 138 -19.52 -16.17 -3.90
N ALA A 139 -20.15 -16.83 -4.88
CA ALA A 139 -20.48 -16.26 -6.19
C ALA A 139 -21.46 -15.07 -6.09
N ARG A 140 -22.42 -15.11 -5.14
CA ARG A 140 -23.33 -13.98 -4.94
C ARG A 140 -22.63 -12.79 -4.25
N LEU A 141 -21.70 -13.02 -3.34
CA LEU A 141 -20.89 -11.97 -2.73
C LEU A 141 -19.99 -11.31 -3.78
N GLU A 142 -19.39 -12.09 -4.68
CA GLU A 142 -18.65 -11.61 -5.84
C GLU A 142 -19.54 -10.70 -6.71
N GLY A 143 -20.74 -11.19 -7.10
CA GLY A 143 -21.67 -10.46 -7.96
C GLY A 143 -22.14 -9.10 -7.42
N ILE A 144 -22.17 -8.91 -6.09
CA ILE A 144 -22.51 -7.62 -5.45
C ILE A 144 -21.27 -6.81 -5.06
N ALA A 145 -20.07 -7.35 -5.22
CA ALA A 145 -18.84 -6.64 -4.90
C ALA A 145 -18.57 -5.52 -5.91
N THR A 146 -18.07 -4.41 -5.42
CA THR A 146 -17.60 -3.32 -6.28
C THR A 146 -16.30 -3.76 -6.98
N PRO A 147 -16.07 -3.37 -8.25
CA PRO A 147 -14.82 -3.69 -8.94
C PRO A 147 -13.58 -3.32 -8.11
N GLY A 148 -12.61 -4.23 -8.02
CA GLY A 148 -11.40 -4.05 -7.23
C GLY A 148 -11.55 -4.35 -5.74
N GLN A 149 -12.73 -4.78 -5.27
CA GLN A 149 -12.99 -5.04 -3.86
C GLN A 149 -13.19 -6.51 -3.54
N ILE A 150 -13.04 -6.82 -2.26
CA ILE A 150 -13.25 -8.16 -1.69
C ILE A 150 -14.39 -8.06 -0.69
N PHE A 151 -15.46 -8.82 -0.94
CA PHE A 151 -16.57 -8.96 -0.02
C PHE A 151 -16.52 -10.34 0.65
N ILE A 152 -16.69 -10.35 1.97
CA ILE A 152 -16.65 -11.58 2.76
C ILE A 152 -17.93 -11.75 3.54
N SER A 153 -18.34 -13.00 3.76
CA SER A 153 -19.48 -13.33 4.62
C SER A 153 -19.15 -13.11 6.11
N GLY A 154 -20.19 -13.00 6.94
CA GLY A 154 -20.05 -12.93 8.38
C GLY A 154 -19.27 -14.11 8.97
N GLY A 155 -19.44 -15.32 8.43
CA GLY A 155 -18.68 -16.50 8.84
C GLY A 155 -17.17 -16.34 8.61
N ILE A 156 -16.76 -15.81 7.46
CA ILE A 156 -15.36 -15.48 7.19
C ILE A 156 -14.87 -14.38 8.13
N TYR A 157 -15.64 -13.28 8.29
CA TYR A 157 -15.26 -12.17 9.14
C TYR A 157 -14.91 -12.63 10.57
N GLU A 158 -15.74 -13.47 11.18
CA GLU A 158 -15.49 -13.99 12.53
C GLU A 158 -14.17 -14.77 12.64
N GLN A 159 -13.77 -15.47 11.57
CA GLN A 159 -12.53 -16.25 11.53
C GLN A 159 -11.27 -15.40 11.31
N VAL A 160 -11.39 -14.23 10.65
CA VAL A 160 -10.20 -13.46 10.19
C VAL A 160 -9.99 -12.15 10.95
N LYS A 161 -11.00 -11.59 11.61
CA LYS A 161 -10.98 -10.24 12.21
C LYS A 161 -9.84 -9.97 13.21
N HIS A 162 -9.29 -11.02 13.84
CA HIS A 162 -8.18 -10.92 14.78
C HIS A 162 -6.88 -11.57 14.28
N LYS A 163 -6.89 -12.10 13.05
CA LYS A 163 -5.76 -12.84 12.47
C LYS A 163 -5.11 -12.13 11.29
N LEU A 164 -5.84 -11.22 10.65
CA LEU A 164 -5.35 -10.41 9.54
C LEU A 164 -5.25 -8.95 9.95
N VAL A 165 -4.14 -8.34 9.59
CA VAL A 165 -3.91 -6.90 9.78
C VAL A 165 -4.54 -6.17 8.59
N CYS A 166 -5.86 -6.06 8.59
CA CYS A 166 -6.64 -5.29 7.61
C CYS A 166 -7.89 -4.74 8.29
N GLY A 167 -8.49 -3.71 7.69
CA GLY A 167 -9.77 -3.17 8.15
C GLY A 167 -10.94 -3.93 7.56
N TYR A 168 -12.10 -3.82 8.24
CA TYR A 168 -13.35 -4.41 7.76
C TYR A 168 -14.48 -3.39 7.89
N GLN A 169 -15.16 -3.11 6.79
CA GLN A 169 -16.36 -2.28 6.79
C GLN A 169 -17.60 -3.16 6.72
N SER A 170 -18.46 -3.12 7.74
CA SER A 170 -19.75 -3.79 7.67
C SER A 170 -20.64 -3.12 6.64
N LEU A 171 -21.20 -3.91 5.75
CA LEU A 171 -22.20 -3.49 4.76
C LEU A 171 -23.62 -3.90 5.17
N GLY A 172 -23.77 -4.49 6.37
CA GLY A 172 -25.03 -4.99 6.88
C GLY A 172 -25.46 -6.33 6.27
N ASP A 173 -26.70 -6.72 6.58
CA ASP A 173 -27.31 -7.91 6.04
C ASP A 173 -27.81 -7.62 4.61
N ARG A 174 -27.46 -8.48 3.67
CA ARG A 174 -27.79 -8.32 2.24
C ARG A 174 -28.61 -9.51 1.76
N GLN A 175 -29.76 -9.22 1.18
CA GLN A 175 -30.51 -10.24 0.45
C GLN A 175 -29.79 -10.49 -0.88
N VAL A 176 -29.34 -11.72 -1.07
CA VAL A 176 -28.66 -12.15 -2.31
C VAL A 176 -29.56 -13.10 -3.09
N LYS A 177 -29.45 -13.05 -4.41
CA LYS A 177 -30.36 -13.78 -5.31
C LYS A 177 -30.34 -15.28 -5.02
N ASN A 178 -31.55 -15.90 -4.85
CA ASN A 178 -31.74 -17.32 -4.59
C ASN A 178 -31.14 -17.84 -3.27
N ILE A 179 -30.90 -16.99 -2.29
CA ILE A 179 -30.55 -17.37 -0.92
C ILE A 179 -31.68 -16.86 -0.02
N THR A 180 -32.28 -17.78 0.77
CA THR A 180 -33.46 -17.47 1.58
C THR A 180 -33.11 -16.50 2.72
N ASP A 181 -32.04 -16.77 3.43
CA ASP A 181 -31.61 -15.95 4.56
C ASP A 181 -30.66 -14.82 4.14
N PRO A 182 -30.79 -13.62 4.72
CA PRO A 182 -29.88 -12.53 4.46
C PRO A 182 -28.45 -12.89 4.87
N VAL A 183 -27.48 -12.59 4.02
CA VAL A 183 -26.07 -12.80 4.30
C VAL A 183 -25.49 -11.52 4.88
N ARG A 184 -24.85 -11.61 6.05
CA ARG A 184 -24.08 -10.51 6.62
C ARG A 184 -22.80 -10.32 5.82
N VAL A 185 -22.58 -9.11 5.30
CA VAL A 185 -21.49 -8.81 4.36
C VAL A 185 -20.54 -7.79 4.95
N TYR A 186 -19.24 -8.03 4.76
CA TYR A 186 -18.16 -7.10 5.08
C TYR A 186 -17.30 -6.86 3.86
N ARG A 187 -16.87 -5.63 3.68
CA ARG A 187 -15.83 -5.26 2.73
C ARG A 187 -14.48 -5.32 3.43
N VAL A 188 -13.52 -6.01 2.84
CA VAL A 188 -12.12 -6.01 3.30
C VAL A 188 -11.45 -4.72 2.84
N LEU A 189 -10.80 -4.06 3.78
CA LEU A 189 -9.96 -2.89 3.55
C LEU A 189 -8.52 -3.33 3.81
N PRO A 190 -7.68 -3.46 2.78
CA PRO A 190 -6.30 -3.92 2.96
C PRO A 190 -5.50 -3.07 3.94
N ASP A 191 -5.90 -1.81 4.13
CA ASP A 191 -5.33 -0.89 5.11
C ASP A 191 -6.29 -0.67 6.30
N PRO A 192 -5.86 -0.97 7.55
CA PRO A 192 -6.66 -0.72 8.76
C PRO A 192 -6.98 0.76 8.98
N SER A 193 -6.12 1.70 8.54
CA SER A 193 -6.31 3.15 8.70
C SER A 193 -7.45 3.70 7.84
N ALA A 194 -7.82 3.02 6.75
CA ALA A 194 -8.97 3.39 5.91
C ALA A 194 -10.31 3.38 6.68
N MET A 195 -10.39 2.68 7.81
CA MET A 195 -11.56 2.71 8.71
C MET A 195 -11.74 4.06 9.40
N THR A 196 -10.66 4.75 9.72
CA THR A 196 -10.68 6.05 10.41
C THR A 196 -11.17 7.15 9.46
N GLU A 197 -10.74 7.16 8.22
CA GLU A 197 -11.20 8.10 7.20
C GLU A 197 -12.68 7.94 6.84
N SER A 198 -13.17 6.71 6.74
CA SER A 198 -14.58 6.43 6.42
C SER A 198 -15.55 6.90 7.51
N ARG A 199 -15.12 6.91 8.78
CA ARG A 199 -15.93 7.43 9.90
C ARG A 199 -15.90 8.96 10.02
N MET A 200 -14.80 9.61 9.61
CA MET A 200 -14.65 11.07 9.73
C MET A 200 -15.36 11.84 8.60
N ARG A 201 -15.42 11.31 7.40
CA ARG A 201 -16.06 11.97 6.25
C ARG A 201 -17.53 12.40 6.49
N PRO A 202 -18.45 11.56 7.00
CA PRO A 202 -19.82 12.00 7.24
C PRO A 202 -19.92 13.01 8.39
N VAL A 203 -19.06 12.93 9.41
CA VAL A 203 -19.05 13.90 10.52
C VAL A 203 -18.53 15.26 10.06
N ILE A 204 -17.48 15.28 9.23
CA ILE A 204 -16.93 16.51 8.65
C ILE A 204 -17.95 17.16 7.69
N MET A 205 -18.64 16.37 6.86
CA MET A 205 -19.70 16.88 5.99
C MET A 205 -20.89 17.44 6.78
N LEU A 206 -21.30 16.79 7.88
CA LEU A 206 -22.37 17.28 8.74
C LEU A 206 -21.96 18.58 9.45
N LEU A 207 -20.73 18.68 9.93
CA LEU A 207 -20.20 19.90 10.54
C LEU A 207 -20.08 21.04 9.51
N ALA A 208 -19.62 20.76 8.31
CA ALA A 208 -19.55 21.73 7.23
C ALA A 208 -20.95 22.21 6.81
N ALA A 209 -21.92 21.31 6.70
CA ALA A 209 -23.30 21.68 6.42
C ALA A 209 -23.92 22.54 7.53
N ALA A 210 -23.67 22.20 8.80
CA ALA A 210 -24.12 22.97 9.94
C ALA A 210 -23.50 24.37 9.99
N THR A 211 -22.20 24.50 9.68
CA THR A 211 -21.55 25.82 9.59
C THR A 211 -22.10 26.68 8.46
N ILE A 212 -22.38 26.11 7.29
CA ILE A 212 -23.01 26.83 6.18
C ILE A 212 -24.40 27.35 6.56
N VAL A 213 -25.20 26.53 7.23
CA VAL A 213 -26.54 26.92 7.70
C VAL A 213 -26.44 28.05 8.74
N LEU A 214 -25.52 27.96 9.69
CA LEU A 214 -25.29 29.02 10.69
C LEU A 214 -24.84 30.33 10.06
N LEU A 215 -23.96 30.29 9.05
CA LEU A 215 -23.52 31.47 8.31
C LEU A 215 -24.66 32.08 7.49
N ALA A 216 -25.53 31.26 6.90
CA ALA A 216 -26.73 31.77 6.18
C ALA A 216 -27.73 32.43 7.13
N ILE A 217 -27.96 31.88 8.32
CA ILE A 217 -28.82 32.49 9.36
C ILE A 217 -28.22 33.81 9.85
N ALA A 218 -26.90 33.82 10.16
CA ALA A 218 -26.20 35.03 10.59
C ALA A 218 -26.25 36.13 9.54
N GLY A 219 -26.02 35.78 8.26
CA GLY A 219 -26.14 36.69 7.12
C GLY A 219 -27.57 37.24 6.93
N GLY A 220 -28.57 36.38 7.07
CA GLY A 220 -29.98 36.75 7.02
C GLY A 220 -30.38 37.72 8.15
N VAL A 221 -29.92 37.45 9.38
CA VAL A 221 -30.14 38.33 10.55
C VAL A 221 -29.46 39.70 10.35
N LEU A 222 -28.21 39.70 9.89
CA LEU A 222 -27.47 40.94 9.61
C LEU A 222 -28.14 41.75 8.52
N TRP A 223 -28.58 41.12 7.44
CA TRP A 223 -29.31 41.78 6.35
C TRP A 223 -30.66 42.36 6.81
N TYR A 224 -31.41 41.60 7.64
CA TYR A 224 -32.64 42.05 8.25
C TYR A 224 -32.41 43.24 9.20
N MET A 225 -31.35 43.25 9.99
CA MET A 225 -30.97 44.38 10.86
C MET A 225 -30.59 45.63 10.05
N LEU A 226 -29.84 45.46 8.93
CA LEU A 226 -29.47 46.57 8.03
C LEU A 226 -30.69 47.20 7.37
N ILE A 227 -31.64 46.42 6.87
CA ILE A 227 -32.86 46.93 6.27
C ILE A 227 -33.74 47.69 7.30
N ARG A 228 -33.73 47.20 8.56
CA ARG A 228 -34.51 47.86 9.63
C ARG A 228 -33.85 49.15 10.13
N SER A 229 -32.52 49.32 10.01
CA SER A 229 -31.80 50.54 10.37
C SER A 229 -32.05 51.68 9.35
N ASP A 230 -32.26 51.36 8.08
CA ASP A 230 -32.60 52.36 7.04
C ASP A 230 -33.98 53.01 7.19
N SER A 231 -34.86 52.41 8.00
CA SER A 231 -36.21 52.93 8.22
C SER A 231 -36.30 54.00 9.36
N LEU A 232 -35.20 54.30 10.05
CA LEU A 232 -35.20 55.26 11.18
C LEU A 232 -34.42 56.55 10.94
N VAL A 233 -33.85 56.75 9.73
CA VAL A 233 -33.22 58.02 9.37
C VAL A 233 -34.08 58.75 8.34
N SER A 234 -35.13 59.44 8.84
CA SER A 234 -35.81 60.49 8.08
C SER A 234 -35.87 61.76 8.92
N ARG A 235 -35.23 62.79 8.36
CA ARG A 235 -35.43 64.24 8.59
C ARG A 235 -34.75 64.88 9.82
N GLN A 236 -33.67 65.60 9.53
CA GLN A 236 -33.61 67.03 9.84
C GLN A 236 -32.55 67.75 8.96
N PRO A 237 -32.64 69.05 8.79
CA PRO A 237 -32.12 69.70 7.58
C PRO A 237 -30.77 70.40 7.71
N VAL A 238 -30.23 70.64 6.55
CA VAL A 238 -28.99 71.33 6.19
C VAL A 238 -28.82 72.68 6.90
N THR A 239 -27.62 72.92 7.49
CA THR A 239 -26.98 74.21 7.46
C THR A 239 -25.49 74.07 7.27
N VAL A 240 -25.00 74.69 6.25
CA VAL A 240 -23.56 74.93 5.97
C VAL A 240 -23.16 76.20 6.72
N PRO A 241 -21.95 76.29 7.26
CA PRO A 241 -20.93 77.12 6.64
C PRO A 241 -19.50 76.54 6.69
N SER A 242 -18.75 76.99 5.71
CA SER A 242 -17.32 76.93 5.36
C SER A 242 -16.46 77.85 6.25
N PRO A 243 -15.14 78.02 5.97
CA PRO A 243 -14.01 77.12 6.32
C PRO A 243 -12.94 77.84 7.16
N ALA A 244 -11.74 77.23 7.29
CA ALA A 244 -10.47 77.76 7.80
C ALA A 244 -10.11 77.20 9.20
N ASP A 245 -8.95 76.73 9.54
CA ASP A 245 -7.56 76.95 9.17
C ASP A 245 -6.69 75.91 9.89
N VAL A 246 -5.74 75.37 9.16
CA VAL A 246 -4.30 75.34 9.32
C VAL A 246 -3.63 74.86 10.62
N ALA A 247 -2.82 73.89 10.45
CA ALA A 247 -1.44 73.74 10.89
C ALA A 247 -1.04 72.92 12.14
N LYS A 248 -0.20 71.96 11.85
CA LYS A 248 1.10 71.59 12.49
C LYS A 248 1.05 71.01 13.91
N THR A 249 1.58 69.81 14.15
CA THR A 249 3.03 69.50 14.24
C THR A 249 3.22 68.03 14.70
N VAL A 250 4.19 67.35 14.14
CA VAL A 250 4.84 66.11 14.54
C VAL A 250 6.03 66.48 15.46
N PRO A 251 6.80 65.61 16.08
CA PRO A 251 6.76 64.27 16.63
C PRO A 251 7.41 64.15 18.04
N PRO A 252 8.22 63.15 18.37
CA PRO A 252 8.02 61.82 18.89
C PRO A 252 8.56 61.65 20.31
N THR A 253 8.30 60.46 20.94
CA THR A 253 9.28 59.85 21.85
C THR A 253 8.88 58.45 22.28
N THR A 254 9.72 57.51 21.99
CA THR A 254 9.92 56.28 22.76
C THR A 254 10.48 56.64 24.13
N PRO A 255 10.21 55.95 25.22
CA PRO A 255 11.22 54.99 25.69
C PRO A 255 10.73 53.80 26.58
N VAL A 256 11.62 52.86 26.68
CA VAL A 256 12.13 52.16 27.89
C VAL A 256 11.31 51.02 28.47
N VAL A 257 11.90 49.82 28.29
CA VAL A 257 11.74 48.57 29.02
C VAL A 257 12.14 48.72 30.50
N PRO A 258 11.54 48.01 31.40
CA PRO A 258 12.23 47.53 32.61
C PRO A 258 12.35 46.01 32.61
N GLN A 259 13.58 45.57 32.78
CA GLN A 259 13.99 44.24 33.18
C GLN A 259 13.35 43.83 34.54
N ALA A 260 12.87 42.61 34.63
CA ALA A 260 12.61 41.93 35.88
C ALA A 260 13.57 40.74 36.03
N THR A 261 14.24 40.74 37.12
CA THR A 261 15.21 39.78 37.65
C THR A 261 14.60 38.41 37.96
N PRO A 262 15.35 37.32 37.89
CA PRO A 262 14.82 35.97 38.09
C PRO A 262 14.73 35.60 39.58
N GLN A 263 13.60 35.09 39.99
CA GLN A 263 13.46 34.37 41.27
C GLN A 263 13.77 32.89 41.07
N THR A 264 14.76 32.45 41.79
CA THR A 264 15.19 31.07 41.98
C THR A 264 14.19 30.33 42.87
N SER A 265 13.43 29.39 42.35
CA SER A 265 12.72 28.39 43.13
C SER A 265 13.44 27.05 43.03
N VAL A 266 14.00 26.65 44.15
CA VAL A 266 14.61 25.33 44.37
C VAL A 266 13.49 24.32 44.51
N THR A 267 13.33 23.44 43.50
CA THR A 267 12.49 22.25 43.62
C THR A 267 13.38 21.05 43.76
N THR A 268 13.25 20.35 44.87
CA THR A 268 13.92 19.13 45.26
C THR A 268 13.68 18.03 44.23
N ALA A 269 14.73 17.55 43.56
CA ALA A 269 14.68 16.45 42.63
C ALA A 269 14.48 15.12 43.36
N ALA A 270 13.49 14.36 42.95
CA ALA A 270 13.34 12.95 43.28
C ALA A 270 14.46 12.13 42.56
N PRO A 271 14.93 10.99 43.12
CA PRO A 271 16.07 10.27 42.57
C PRO A 271 15.71 9.68 41.24
N ALA A 272 16.50 10.03 40.23
CA ALA A 272 16.42 9.46 38.85
C ALA A 272 16.78 7.97 38.90
N THR A 273 15.82 7.14 38.54
CA THR A 273 16.05 5.74 38.22
C THR A 273 17.01 5.69 37.04
N LYS A 274 18.22 5.17 37.25
CA LYS A 274 19.22 4.95 36.19
C LYS A 274 18.62 3.98 35.17
N GLN A 275 18.17 4.50 34.02
CA GLN A 275 17.95 3.68 32.83
C GLN A 275 19.30 3.02 32.44
N PRO A 276 19.30 1.73 32.04
CA PRO A 276 20.50 1.12 31.49
C PRO A 276 20.98 1.94 30.29
N PRO A 277 22.29 2.07 30.06
CA PRO A 277 22.80 2.79 28.91
C PRO A 277 22.22 2.18 27.65
N LEU A 278 21.53 3.00 26.84
CA LEU A 278 21.06 2.64 25.51
C LEU A 278 22.25 2.10 24.72
N GLN A 279 22.15 0.85 24.27
CA GLN A 279 23.16 0.34 23.34
C GLN A 279 23.16 1.24 22.11
N PRO A 280 24.34 1.56 21.53
CA PRO A 280 24.40 2.38 20.34
C PRO A 280 23.62 1.69 19.22
N VAL A 281 22.62 2.39 18.68
CA VAL A 281 21.81 1.93 17.55
C VAL A 281 22.73 1.63 16.38
N ARG A 282 22.55 0.47 15.76
CA ARG A 282 23.29 0.09 14.57
C ARG A 282 22.80 0.91 13.37
N GLU A 283 23.66 1.79 12.87
CA GLU A 283 23.37 2.53 11.65
C GLU A 283 23.55 1.63 10.41
N PRO A 284 22.72 1.76 9.37
CA PRO A 284 22.98 1.13 8.08
C PRO A 284 24.34 1.55 7.49
N ASP A 285 25.02 0.63 6.84
CA ASP A 285 26.23 0.94 6.09
C ASP A 285 25.90 1.93 4.97
N MET A 286 26.56 3.09 4.94
CA MET A 286 26.27 4.17 4.00
C MET A 286 27.41 4.31 2.98
N VAL A 287 27.04 4.55 1.72
CA VAL A 287 27.97 4.88 0.63
C VAL A 287 27.81 6.37 0.28
N SER A 288 28.93 7.09 0.25
CA SER A 288 28.98 8.47 -0.26
C SER A 288 28.87 8.47 -1.79
N VAL A 289 27.80 9.07 -2.31
CA VAL A 289 27.58 9.24 -3.75
C VAL A 289 28.00 10.65 -4.14
N PRO A 290 28.91 10.82 -5.11
CA PRO A 290 29.28 12.15 -5.58
C PRO A 290 28.11 12.80 -6.30
N GLY A 291 28.03 14.13 -6.22
CA GLY A 291 27.09 14.87 -7.05
C GLY A 291 27.47 14.79 -8.54
N GLY A 292 26.53 15.16 -9.40
CA GLY A 292 26.77 15.16 -10.85
C GLY A 292 25.47 15.34 -11.63
N ASN A 293 25.62 15.46 -12.95
CA ASN A 293 24.49 15.53 -13.87
C ASN A 293 24.29 14.18 -14.56
N PHE A 294 23.04 13.79 -14.76
CA PHE A 294 22.70 12.57 -15.51
C PHE A 294 21.38 12.73 -16.27
N ALA A 295 21.22 11.91 -17.30
CA ALA A 295 19.96 11.78 -18.00
C ALA A 295 19.06 10.79 -17.26
N MET A 296 18.00 11.28 -16.60
CA MET A 296 16.99 10.51 -15.88
C MET A 296 15.91 10.03 -16.83
N GLY A 297 15.47 8.80 -16.61
CA GLY A 297 14.40 8.17 -17.42
C GLY A 297 14.92 7.34 -18.57
N SER A 298 14.02 6.89 -19.41
CA SER A 298 14.30 6.14 -20.63
C SER A 298 13.21 6.33 -21.70
N ASN A 299 13.44 5.77 -22.89
CA ASN A 299 12.43 5.73 -23.95
C ASN A 299 11.65 4.40 -23.99
N ASP A 300 11.90 3.49 -23.06
CA ASP A 300 11.32 2.15 -23.06
C ASP A 300 9.86 2.16 -22.57
N ASP A 301 9.51 3.05 -21.64
CA ASP A 301 8.15 3.17 -21.10
C ASP A 301 7.65 4.61 -21.11
N ILE A 302 6.33 4.79 -21.23
CA ILE A 302 5.71 6.14 -21.25
C ILE A 302 5.89 6.86 -19.92
N THR A 303 5.93 6.14 -18.81
CA THR A 303 6.07 6.71 -17.47
C THR A 303 7.50 7.20 -17.18
N GLU A 304 8.47 6.73 -17.96
CA GLU A 304 9.90 7.08 -17.86
C GLU A 304 10.29 8.27 -18.75
N LYS A 305 9.31 8.88 -19.46
CA LYS A 305 9.50 9.98 -20.42
C LYS A 305 9.05 11.32 -19.84
N PRO A 306 9.57 12.43 -20.38
CA PRO A 306 10.74 12.52 -21.26
C PRO A 306 12.05 12.22 -20.52
N VAL A 307 13.04 11.72 -21.22
CA VAL A 307 14.41 11.70 -20.70
C VAL A 307 14.85 13.14 -20.50
N HIS A 308 15.32 13.48 -19.30
CA HIS A 308 15.69 14.86 -18.93
C HIS A 308 16.94 14.91 -18.08
N GLN A 309 17.61 16.07 -18.08
CA GLN A 309 18.82 16.27 -17.28
C GLN A 309 18.48 16.63 -15.85
N VAL A 310 19.12 15.94 -14.90
CA VAL A 310 18.96 16.21 -13.47
C VAL A 310 20.34 16.41 -12.84
N ALA A 311 20.45 17.45 -12.02
CA ALA A 311 21.65 17.77 -11.23
C ALA A 311 21.49 17.21 -9.81
N ILE A 312 22.31 16.24 -9.44
CA ILE A 312 22.30 15.63 -8.10
C ILE A 312 23.38 16.27 -7.23
N LYS A 313 23.00 16.70 -6.04
CA LYS A 313 23.94 17.14 -5.00
C LYS A 313 24.62 15.93 -4.35
N PRO A 314 25.85 16.06 -3.80
CA PRO A 314 26.46 14.98 -3.03
C PRO A 314 25.58 14.56 -1.85
N PHE A 315 25.39 13.25 -1.69
CA PHE A 315 24.59 12.66 -0.60
C PHE A 315 25.19 11.30 -0.20
N ALA A 316 24.66 10.68 0.83
CA ALA A 316 24.96 9.29 1.11
C ALA A 316 23.68 8.46 1.05
N ILE A 317 23.81 7.20 0.67
CA ILE A 317 22.68 6.25 0.55
C ILE A 317 23.08 4.91 1.14
N GLY A 318 22.13 4.18 1.71
CA GLY A 318 22.37 2.84 2.25
C GLY A 318 23.04 1.94 1.24
N LYS A 319 24.18 1.32 1.62
CA LYS A 319 24.91 0.35 0.80
C LYS A 319 24.03 -0.79 0.33
N HIS A 320 23.08 -1.19 1.20
CA HIS A 320 22.09 -2.24 1.01
C HIS A 320 20.68 -1.68 1.27
N PRO A 321 19.60 -2.38 0.86
CA PRO A 321 18.29 -2.19 1.46
C PRO A 321 18.37 -2.38 2.98
N VAL A 322 17.49 -1.72 3.72
CA VAL A 322 17.39 -1.89 5.19
C VAL A 322 17.14 -3.37 5.49
N ALA A 323 17.93 -3.94 6.39
CA ALA A 323 17.87 -5.34 6.77
C ALA A 323 16.86 -5.59 7.90
N VAL A 324 16.41 -6.84 8.03
CA VAL A 324 15.52 -7.29 9.12
C VAL A 324 16.08 -6.91 10.49
N ARG A 325 17.42 -7.07 10.72
CA ARG A 325 18.04 -6.69 12.00
C ARG A 325 17.93 -5.21 12.31
N GLU A 326 18.13 -4.34 11.31
CA GLU A 326 18.04 -2.88 11.48
C GLU A 326 16.61 -2.43 11.74
N TRP A 327 15.66 -3.04 11.03
CA TRP A 327 14.23 -2.80 11.26
C TRP A 327 13.80 -3.24 12.66
N ASN A 328 14.25 -4.40 13.12
CA ASN A 328 13.86 -4.95 14.41
C ASN A 328 14.38 -4.11 15.59
N GLU A 329 15.54 -3.45 15.47
CA GLU A 329 15.99 -2.45 16.45
C GLU A 329 14.98 -1.28 16.60
N CYS A 330 14.41 -0.81 15.48
CA CYS A 330 13.36 0.19 15.50
C CYS A 330 12.07 -0.33 16.16
N ALA A 331 11.71 -1.58 15.88
CA ALA A 331 10.52 -2.22 16.46
C ALA A 331 10.68 -2.46 17.97
N GLU A 332 11.87 -2.90 18.44
CA GLU A 332 12.21 -3.05 19.85
C GLU A 332 12.16 -1.70 20.59
N ALA A 333 12.59 -0.62 19.94
CA ALA A 333 12.44 0.75 20.43
C ALA A 333 10.98 1.25 20.40
N LYS A 334 10.02 0.43 19.95
CA LYS A 334 8.59 0.76 19.78
C LYS A 334 8.36 1.97 18.87
N ALA A 335 9.29 2.23 17.97
CA ALA A 335 9.21 3.30 17.00
C ALA A 335 8.72 2.81 15.63
N CYS A 336 8.84 1.50 15.34
CA CYS A 336 8.26 0.85 14.17
C CYS A 336 7.13 -0.10 14.57
N GLY A 337 6.11 -0.21 13.72
CA GLY A 337 4.82 -0.79 14.09
C GLY A 337 4.77 -2.33 14.20
N PHE A 338 5.83 -3.06 13.82
CA PHE A 338 5.86 -4.52 13.86
C PHE A 338 7.29 -5.04 13.87
N THR A 339 7.46 -6.29 14.34
CA THR A 339 8.74 -7.03 14.24
C THR A 339 8.75 -7.80 12.93
N ALA A 340 9.76 -7.58 12.10
CA ALA A 340 9.91 -8.28 10.83
C ALA A 340 10.37 -9.74 11.07
N ALA A 341 9.75 -10.66 10.33
CA ALA A 341 10.16 -12.06 10.30
C ALA A 341 11.26 -12.27 9.27
N GLY A 342 12.06 -13.33 9.44
CA GLY A 342 13.09 -13.74 8.50
C GLY A 342 14.49 -13.73 9.09
N LYS A 343 15.49 -13.93 8.22
CA LYS A 343 16.91 -13.89 8.61
C LYS A 343 17.35 -12.44 8.83
N GLU A 344 18.14 -12.19 9.83
CA GLU A 344 18.62 -10.85 10.21
C GLU A 344 19.32 -10.10 9.07
N ASP A 345 19.97 -10.81 8.16
CA ASP A 345 20.70 -10.28 7.01
C ASP A 345 19.89 -10.33 5.69
N ALA A 346 18.60 -10.63 5.76
CA ALA A 346 17.68 -10.43 4.64
C ALA A 346 17.21 -8.96 4.59
N PRO A 347 16.87 -8.43 3.41
CA PRO A 347 16.17 -7.13 3.35
C PRO A 347 14.84 -7.23 4.09
N VAL A 348 14.45 -6.18 4.80
CA VAL A 348 13.11 -6.09 5.37
C VAL A 348 12.08 -6.02 4.25
N THR A 349 10.99 -6.75 4.41
CA THR A 349 9.84 -6.77 3.51
C THR A 349 8.55 -6.50 4.27
N ASP A 350 7.43 -6.45 3.55
CA ASP A 350 6.11 -6.13 4.12
C ASP A 350 6.08 -4.75 4.80
N VAL A 351 6.84 -3.80 4.26
CA VAL A 351 6.87 -2.40 4.70
C VAL A 351 6.15 -1.50 3.70
N SER A 352 5.26 -0.67 4.19
CA SER A 352 4.61 0.40 3.45
C SER A 352 5.54 1.63 3.35
N TRP A 353 5.17 2.60 2.52
CA TRP A 353 5.90 3.87 2.48
C TRP A 353 5.85 4.60 3.84
N ASN A 354 4.70 4.55 4.50
CA ASN A 354 4.54 5.13 5.85
C ASN A 354 5.47 4.47 6.86
N ASP A 355 5.62 3.15 6.83
CA ASP A 355 6.56 2.42 7.68
C ASP A 355 8.02 2.82 7.40
N ALA A 356 8.39 2.93 6.13
CA ALA A 356 9.74 3.35 5.73
C ALA A 356 10.06 4.78 6.19
N LYS A 357 9.09 5.70 6.12
CA LYS A 357 9.20 7.06 6.67
C LYS A 357 9.35 7.06 8.18
N GLN A 358 8.59 6.21 8.87
CA GLN A 358 8.68 6.09 10.32
C GLN A 358 10.05 5.59 10.78
N PHE A 359 10.60 4.58 10.09
CA PHE A 359 11.96 4.10 10.32
C PHE A 359 13.01 5.20 10.10
N ALA A 360 12.95 5.91 8.98
CA ALA A 360 13.89 6.99 8.67
C ALA A 360 13.83 8.13 9.71
N ALA A 361 12.64 8.51 10.16
CA ALA A 361 12.44 9.51 11.20
C ALA A 361 12.99 9.05 12.57
N TRP A 362 12.76 7.79 12.93
CA TRP A 362 13.35 7.19 14.14
C TRP A 362 14.88 7.22 14.09
N LEU A 363 15.45 6.73 12.98
CA LEU A 363 16.90 6.67 12.80
C LEU A 363 17.53 8.08 12.86
N ALA A 364 16.89 9.07 12.22
CA ALA A 364 17.30 10.46 12.29
C ALA A 364 17.30 11.00 13.74
N LYS A 365 16.25 10.69 14.49
CA LYS A 365 16.09 11.11 15.89
C LYS A 365 17.16 10.51 16.82
N VAL A 366 17.45 9.21 16.68
CA VAL A 366 18.37 8.52 17.60
C VAL A 366 19.83 8.78 17.27
N THR A 367 20.15 9.07 16.00
CA THR A 367 21.52 9.35 15.56
C THR A 367 21.85 10.83 15.50
N GLY A 368 20.84 11.71 15.51
CA GLY A 368 21.01 13.15 15.28
C GLY A 368 21.40 13.53 13.84
N LYS A 369 21.34 12.59 12.90
CA LYS A 369 21.68 12.77 11.49
C LYS A 369 20.40 12.90 10.66
N ASN A 370 20.50 13.55 9.48
CA ASN A 370 19.34 13.80 8.62
C ASN A 370 19.03 12.60 7.70
N TYR A 371 18.63 11.45 8.29
CA TYR A 371 18.16 10.27 7.55
C TYR A 371 16.78 10.50 6.97
N ARG A 372 16.58 10.06 5.75
CA ARG A 372 15.33 10.17 4.98
C ARG A 372 15.24 9.08 3.91
N LEU A 373 14.14 8.99 3.20
CA LEU A 373 14.09 8.27 1.94
C LEU A 373 14.85 9.04 0.86
N PRO A 374 15.49 8.38 -0.11
CA PRO A 374 16.06 9.06 -1.27
C PRO A 374 14.93 9.65 -2.14
N SER A 375 15.22 10.73 -2.87
CA SER A 375 14.36 11.11 -3.98
C SER A 375 14.43 10.08 -5.11
N GLU A 376 13.44 10.06 -5.98
CA GLU A 376 13.43 9.19 -7.16
C GLU A 376 14.66 9.43 -8.04
N ALA A 377 15.04 10.69 -8.23
CA ALA A 377 16.21 11.09 -8.99
C ALA A 377 17.53 10.64 -8.32
N GLU A 378 17.67 10.81 -7.01
CA GLU A 378 18.83 10.32 -6.26
C GLU A 378 18.95 8.80 -6.37
N TRP A 379 17.84 8.10 -6.25
CA TRP A 379 17.80 6.63 -6.36
C TRP A 379 18.24 6.16 -7.75
N GLU A 380 17.71 6.76 -8.83
CA GLU A 380 18.09 6.38 -10.20
C GLU A 380 19.55 6.71 -10.51
N TYR A 381 20.02 7.87 -10.09
CA TYR A 381 21.43 8.25 -10.23
C TYR A 381 22.37 7.26 -9.53
N ALA A 382 22.01 6.90 -8.29
CA ALA A 382 22.75 5.90 -7.50
C ALA A 382 22.70 4.52 -8.16
N ALA A 383 21.53 4.10 -8.69
CA ALA A 383 21.38 2.81 -9.37
C ALA A 383 22.18 2.70 -10.66
N ARG A 384 22.26 3.76 -11.42
CA ARG A 384 23.07 3.81 -12.64
C ARG A 384 24.57 3.73 -12.36
N GLY A 385 25.04 4.23 -11.23
CA GLY A 385 26.46 4.16 -10.88
C GLY A 385 27.37 4.86 -11.90
N GLY A 386 26.89 5.93 -12.55
CA GLY A 386 27.60 6.67 -13.58
C GLY A 386 27.46 6.10 -14.99
N THR A 387 26.68 5.02 -15.22
CA THR A 387 26.46 4.46 -16.55
C THR A 387 25.18 5.00 -17.20
N GLN A 388 25.11 4.90 -18.53
CA GLN A 388 23.92 5.26 -19.32
C GLN A 388 23.27 4.04 -19.99
N THR A 389 23.79 2.85 -19.73
CA THR A 389 23.32 1.59 -20.28
C THR A 389 21.97 1.15 -19.65
N LYS A 390 21.32 0.18 -20.27
CA LYS A 390 20.02 -0.36 -19.83
C LYS A 390 20.06 -0.82 -18.36
N TYR A 391 21.17 -1.46 -17.97
CA TYR A 391 21.48 -1.84 -16.60
C TYR A 391 22.86 -1.23 -16.24
N TRP A 392 23.21 -1.11 -14.97
CA TRP A 392 24.51 -0.59 -14.56
C TRP A 392 25.68 -1.46 -15.04
N TRP A 393 25.45 -2.74 -15.43
CA TRP A 393 26.47 -3.67 -15.93
C TRP A 393 26.50 -3.76 -17.47
N GLY A 394 25.70 -2.97 -18.20
CA GLY A 394 25.57 -2.98 -19.67
C GLY A 394 24.14 -3.26 -20.12
N ASP A 395 23.98 -3.54 -21.42
CA ASP A 395 22.64 -3.68 -22.04
C ASP A 395 22.13 -5.12 -22.05
N GLN A 396 23.01 -6.09 -21.86
CA GLN A 396 22.68 -7.50 -21.93
C GLN A 396 22.48 -8.11 -20.53
N PHE A 397 21.59 -9.09 -20.44
CA PHE A 397 21.45 -9.89 -19.23
C PHE A 397 22.76 -10.57 -18.84
N ARG A 398 23.06 -10.58 -17.54
CA ARG A 398 24.15 -11.34 -16.94
C ARG A 398 23.66 -12.02 -15.68
N SER A 399 23.81 -13.36 -15.62
CA SER A 399 23.48 -14.13 -14.42
C SER A 399 24.29 -13.65 -13.21
N GLY A 400 23.67 -13.68 -12.04
CA GLY A 400 24.30 -13.25 -10.76
C GLY A 400 24.40 -11.74 -10.55
N MET A 401 23.89 -10.91 -11.46
CA MET A 401 23.88 -9.46 -11.30
C MET A 401 22.60 -8.93 -10.66
N VAL A 402 21.52 -9.71 -10.71
CA VAL A 402 20.19 -9.29 -10.31
C VAL A 402 19.41 -10.48 -9.76
N ASN A 403 18.59 -10.25 -8.75
CA ASN A 403 17.62 -11.22 -8.26
C ASN A 403 16.23 -10.81 -8.78
N CYS A 404 15.78 -11.48 -9.83
CA CYS A 404 14.47 -11.29 -10.44
C CYS A 404 13.91 -12.65 -10.90
N LYS A 405 12.66 -12.69 -11.31
CA LYS A 405 12.02 -13.91 -11.79
C LYS A 405 12.83 -14.53 -12.93
N ASN A 406 13.23 -15.77 -12.76
CA ASN A 406 14.06 -16.52 -13.74
C ASN A 406 15.46 -15.90 -14.03
N CYS A 407 16.00 -15.07 -13.12
CA CYS A 407 17.30 -14.43 -13.32
C CYS A 407 18.47 -15.20 -12.72
N LEU A 408 18.21 -16.15 -11.85
CA LEU A 408 19.24 -16.95 -11.17
C LEU A 408 19.21 -18.38 -11.68
N ASP A 409 20.40 -18.92 -12.00
CA ASP A 409 20.53 -20.30 -12.45
C ASP A 409 20.22 -21.28 -11.30
N GLY A 410 19.33 -22.23 -11.53
CA GLY A 410 19.13 -23.42 -10.71
C GLY A 410 18.40 -23.27 -9.38
N ALA A 411 18.09 -22.08 -8.94
CA ALA A 411 17.19 -21.84 -7.81
C ALA A 411 16.17 -20.79 -8.22
N ALA A 412 14.90 -21.15 -8.21
CA ALA A 412 13.87 -20.14 -8.18
C ALA A 412 14.14 -19.24 -7.00
N ALA A 413 14.47 -17.99 -7.22
CA ALA A 413 14.56 -17.00 -6.16
C ALA A 413 13.14 -16.73 -5.68
N GLU A 414 12.62 -17.61 -4.83
CA GLU A 414 11.28 -17.51 -4.24
C GLU A 414 11.20 -16.50 -3.10
N GLN A 415 12.33 -15.82 -2.81
CA GLN A 415 12.47 -14.88 -1.72
C GLN A 415 13.61 -13.89 -1.98
N PRO A 416 13.62 -12.74 -1.28
CA PRO A 416 14.77 -11.84 -1.34
C PRO A 416 16.06 -12.54 -0.91
N MET A 417 17.15 -12.25 -1.59
CA MET A 417 18.47 -12.74 -1.21
C MET A 417 18.98 -11.97 0.02
N LYS A 418 19.94 -12.60 0.75
CA LYS A 418 20.75 -11.91 1.74
C LYS A 418 21.36 -10.63 1.15
N ILE A 419 21.34 -9.54 1.92
CA ILE A 419 21.97 -8.27 1.52
C ILE A 419 23.46 -8.48 1.19
N GLY A 420 23.93 -7.82 0.13
CA GLY A 420 25.33 -7.93 -0.34
C GLY A 420 25.64 -9.21 -1.10
N SER A 421 24.65 -10.05 -1.43
CA SER A 421 24.87 -11.31 -2.17
C SER A 421 25.14 -11.08 -3.66
N LEU A 422 24.64 -9.99 -4.22
CA LEU A 422 24.85 -9.61 -5.62
C LEU A 422 26.02 -8.65 -5.75
N LYS A 423 26.58 -8.56 -6.95
CA LYS A 423 27.68 -7.62 -7.21
C LYS A 423 27.23 -6.17 -7.01
N ALA A 424 28.14 -5.38 -6.42
CA ALA A 424 27.92 -3.96 -6.30
C ALA A 424 28.07 -3.25 -7.66
N ASN A 425 27.33 -2.16 -7.83
CA ASN A 425 27.48 -1.26 -8.96
C ASN A 425 28.79 -0.40 -8.80
N PRO A 426 29.17 0.42 -9.80
CA PRO A 426 30.39 1.21 -9.72
C PRO A 426 30.48 2.17 -8.53
N PHE A 427 29.37 2.56 -7.90
CA PHE A 427 29.38 3.35 -6.66
C PHE A 427 29.51 2.49 -5.40
N GLY A 428 29.59 1.16 -5.51
CA GLY A 428 29.69 0.25 -4.38
C GLY A 428 28.34 -0.09 -3.74
N LEU A 429 27.23 0.12 -4.43
CA LEU A 429 25.89 -0.15 -3.96
C LEU A 429 25.41 -1.54 -4.45
N HIS A 430 24.89 -2.32 -3.54
CA HIS A 430 24.33 -3.65 -3.83
C HIS A 430 22.82 -3.60 -3.99
N GLU A 431 22.24 -4.57 -4.67
CA GLU A 431 20.80 -4.77 -4.86
C GLU A 431 20.08 -3.49 -5.35
N MET A 432 20.71 -2.78 -6.32
CA MET A 432 20.10 -1.62 -6.99
C MET A 432 19.16 -2.06 -8.15
N GLY A 433 19.00 -3.33 -8.36
CA GLY A 433 18.06 -3.91 -9.32
C GLY A 433 17.62 -5.27 -8.82
N GLY A 434 16.31 -5.49 -8.71
CA GLY A 434 15.73 -6.73 -8.20
C GLY A 434 15.83 -6.89 -6.68
N SER A 435 15.69 -8.11 -6.18
CA SER A 435 15.57 -8.49 -4.78
C SER A 435 14.31 -7.92 -4.12
N VAL A 436 14.30 -6.67 -3.70
CA VAL A 436 13.09 -6.00 -3.19
C VAL A 436 12.87 -4.68 -3.90
N HIS A 437 11.60 -4.34 -4.11
CA HIS A 437 11.21 -2.98 -4.45
C HIS A 437 11.67 -2.01 -3.36
N GLN A 438 11.99 -0.79 -3.75
CA GLN A 438 12.52 0.22 -2.83
C GLN A 438 11.71 1.51 -2.92
N TRP A 439 11.07 1.86 -1.81
CA TRP A 439 10.32 3.10 -1.68
C TRP A 439 11.25 4.32 -1.79
N VAL A 440 10.77 5.34 -2.50
CA VAL A 440 11.40 6.67 -2.56
C VAL A 440 10.43 7.74 -2.06
N GLU A 441 10.90 8.98 -1.92
CA GLU A 441 10.13 10.06 -1.32
C GLU A 441 9.00 10.58 -2.23
N ASP A 442 9.13 10.42 -3.54
CA ASP A 442 8.34 11.10 -4.56
C ASP A 442 6.89 10.61 -4.63
N CYS A 443 5.96 11.53 -4.87
CA CYS A 443 4.59 11.24 -5.26
C CYS A 443 4.56 10.67 -6.69
N TRP A 444 3.52 9.91 -7.02
CA TRP A 444 3.39 9.39 -8.37
C TRP A 444 2.98 10.48 -9.36
N HIS A 445 3.73 10.58 -10.46
CA HIS A 445 3.41 11.33 -11.66
C HIS A 445 3.39 10.40 -12.87
N LYS A 446 2.48 10.66 -13.81
CA LYS A 446 2.28 9.77 -14.99
C LYS A 446 3.50 9.67 -15.88
N ASN A 447 4.36 10.67 -15.87
CA ASN A 447 5.58 10.77 -16.64
C ASN A 447 6.46 11.87 -16.02
N TYR A 448 7.59 12.19 -16.61
CA TYR A 448 8.54 13.22 -16.13
C TYR A 448 8.30 14.63 -16.71
N GLN A 449 7.14 14.90 -17.32
CA GLN A 449 6.82 16.25 -17.78
C GLN A 449 6.67 17.20 -16.58
N GLY A 450 7.57 18.18 -16.46
CA GLY A 450 7.60 19.12 -15.34
C GLY A 450 8.35 18.61 -14.09
N ALA A 451 9.05 17.48 -14.16
CA ALA A 451 9.83 16.94 -13.05
C ALA A 451 10.96 17.92 -12.62
N PRO A 452 11.30 17.96 -11.31
CA PRO A 452 12.42 18.74 -10.82
C PRO A 452 13.74 18.33 -11.48
N SER A 453 14.57 19.32 -11.85
CA SER A 453 15.87 19.09 -12.45
C SER A 453 17.04 19.21 -11.47
N ASP A 454 16.75 19.46 -10.18
CA ASP A 454 17.76 19.67 -9.12
C ASP A 454 17.94 18.48 -8.18
N GLY A 455 17.30 17.34 -8.50
CA GLY A 455 17.32 16.12 -7.70
C GLY A 455 16.47 16.17 -6.44
N SER A 456 15.70 17.22 -6.21
CA SER A 456 14.75 17.29 -5.11
C SER A 456 13.57 16.30 -5.32
N PRO A 457 12.97 15.77 -4.25
CA PRO A 457 11.81 14.88 -4.39
C PRO A 457 10.61 15.62 -4.98
N TRP A 458 9.95 15.00 -5.94
CA TRP A 458 8.77 15.56 -6.59
C TRP A 458 7.49 15.24 -5.80
N VAL A 459 7.12 16.16 -4.90
CA VAL A 459 6.00 15.99 -3.95
C VAL A 459 4.83 16.95 -4.19
N THR A 460 4.87 17.69 -5.30
CA THR A 460 3.82 18.62 -5.73
C THR A 460 3.15 18.12 -7.00
N ASP A 461 1.90 18.54 -7.24
CA ASP A 461 1.13 18.33 -8.48
C ASP A 461 0.94 16.86 -8.91
N GLY A 462 1.23 15.90 -8.01
CA GLY A 462 1.11 14.47 -8.23
C GLY A 462 0.07 13.80 -7.35
N ASP A 463 -0.12 12.49 -7.60
CA ASP A 463 -0.94 11.65 -6.72
C ASP A 463 -0.09 11.18 -5.53
N CYS A 464 -0.16 11.91 -4.41
CA CYS A 464 0.58 11.57 -3.19
C CYS A 464 -0.09 10.49 -2.33
N SER A 465 -1.27 9.99 -2.69
CA SER A 465 -1.82 8.76 -2.13
C SER A 465 -1.07 7.53 -2.64
N ALA A 466 -0.37 7.68 -3.77
CA ALA A 466 0.53 6.69 -4.33
C ALA A 466 1.97 7.24 -4.37
N ARG A 467 2.93 6.44 -3.94
CA ARG A 467 4.35 6.78 -3.96
C ARG A 467 5.11 5.94 -4.98
N VAL A 468 6.18 6.54 -5.49
CA VAL A 468 7.06 5.85 -6.43
C VAL A 468 7.84 4.75 -5.71
N ILE A 469 7.99 3.62 -6.39
CA ILE A 469 8.81 2.49 -5.95
C ILE A 469 9.72 2.07 -7.10
N ARG A 470 10.95 1.67 -6.79
CA ARG A 470 12.01 1.42 -7.75
C ARG A 470 12.61 0.02 -7.56
N SER A 471 13.56 -0.37 -8.39
CA SER A 471 14.34 -1.61 -8.33
C SER A 471 13.70 -2.84 -8.99
N GLY A 472 12.37 -2.96 -9.06
CA GLY A 472 11.77 -4.25 -9.25
C GLY A 472 12.04 -5.19 -8.05
N SER A 473 11.63 -6.43 -8.13
CA SER A 473 11.80 -7.42 -7.05
C SER A 473 12.10 -8.80 -7.59
N TRP A 474 12.36 -9.74 -6.70
CA TRP A 474 12.56 -11.14 -7.01
C TRP A 474 11.38 -11.81 -7.77
N ARG A 475 10.17 -11.22 -7.70
CA ARG A 475 8.96 -11.69 -8.41
C ARG A 475 8.78 -11.05 -9.80
N ASN A 476 9.49 -9.97 -10.11
CA ASN A 476 9.31 -9.25 -11.37
C ASN A 476 10.25 -9.76 -12.46
N ASP A 477 9.84 -9.59 -13.71
CA ASP A 477 10.71 -9.84 -14.84
C ASP A 477 11.91 -8.89 -14.87
N LEU A 478 12.99 -9.30 -15.51
CA LEU A 478 14.25 -8.55 -15.60
C LEU A 478 14.05 -7.08 -16.01
N ASN A 479 13.07 -6.79 -16.86
CA ASN A 479 12.82 -5.43 -17.34
C ASN A 479 12.46 -4.44 -16.20
N ALA A 480 11.84 -4.93 -15.10
CA ALA A 480 11.54 -4.11 -13.93
C ALA A 480 12.80 -3.76 -13.10
N ALA A 481 13.90 -4.48 -13.29
CA ALA A 481 15.16 -4.24 -12.58
C ALA A 481 16.06 -3.17 -13.24
N ARG A 482 15.60 -2.53 -14.32
CA ARG A 482 16.31 -1.39 -14.95
C ARG A 482 16.35 -0.20 -13.99
N PRO A 483 17.46 0.55 -13.93
CA PRO A 483 17.52 1.80 -13.16
C PRO A 483 16.40 2.79 -13.51
N ALA A 484 15.98 2.90 -14.77
CA ALA A 484 14.90 3.78 -15.19
C ALA A 484 13.49 3.27 -14.86
N SER A 485 13.34 1.97 -14.62
CA SER A 485 12.02 1.38 -14.34
C SER A 485 11.41 1.93 -13.07
N ARG A 486 10.14 2.31 -13.14
CA ARG A 486 9.38 2.88 -12.03
C ARG A 486 8.02 2.23 -11.94
N ASP A 487 7.51 2.13 -10.71
CA ASP A 487 6.17 1.66 -10.39
C ASP A 487 5.61 2.49 -9.23
N ARG A 488 4.37 2.24 -8.84
CA ARG A 488 3.70 2.96 -7.77
C ARG A 488 2.81 2.04 -6.95
N TYR A 489 2.71 2.34 -5.67
CA TYR A 489 1.73 1.72 -4.79
C TYR A 489 1.19 2.74 -3.79
N ASP A 490 0.02 2.46 -3.24
CA ASP A 490 -0.56 3.23 -2.15
C ASP A 490 0.40 3.30 -0.95
N VAL A 491 0.44 4.46 -0.28
CA VAL A 491 1.36 4.75 0.84
C VAL A 491 1.27 3.78 2.02
N ALA A 492 0.15 3.08 2.16
CA ALA A 492 -0.14 2.19 3.28
C ALA A 492 -0.01 0.71 2.95
N VAL A 493 0.24 0.38 1.67
CA VAL A 493 0.30 -1.02 1.20
C VAL A 493 1.59 -1.69 1.64
N ARG A 494 1.47 -2.90 2.19
CA ARG A 494 2.57 -3.79 2.58
C ARG A 494 2.57 -5.02 1.68
N TYR A 495 3.74 -5.33 1.11
CA TYR A 495 3.94 -6.51 0.25
C TYR A 495 5.23 -7.25 0.59
N PRO A 496 5.27 -8.58 0.40
CA PRO A 496 6.49 -9.37 0.60
C PRO A 496 7.63 -8.99 -0.35
N THR A 497 7.37 -8.12 -1.30
CA THR A 497 8.36 -7.60 -2.25
C THR A 497 8.77 -6.16 -1.96
N HIS A 498 8.13 -5.47 -1.03
CA HIS A 498 8.37 -4.06 -0.72
C HIS A 498 9.32 -3.89 0.45
N GLY A 499 10.42 -3.25 0.20
CA GLY A 499 11.42 -2.79 1.15
C GLY A 499 11.80 -1.35 0.86
N PHE A 500 12.94 -0.91 1.37
CA PHE A 500 13.46 0.45 1.15
C PHE A 500 14.94 0.54 1.50
N ARG A 501 15.55 1.66 1.15
CA ARG A 501 16.85 2.08 1.70
C ARG A 501 16.78 3.53 2.14
N VAL A 502 17.65 3.92 3.07
CA VAL A 502 17.71 5.28 3.56
C VAL A 502 18.77 6.10 2.81
N ALA A 503 18.55 7.40 2.73
CA ALA A 503 19.53 8.38 2.30
C ALA A 503 19.87 9.30 3.47
N LEU A 504 21.04 9.94 3.39
CA LEU A 504 21.53 10.90 4.35
C LEU A 504 21.94 12.18 3.59
N SER A 505 21.29 13.29 3.92
CA SER A 505 21.71 14.60 3.44
C SER A 505 23.01 15.04 4.13
N ARG A 506 23.91 15.62 3.37
CA ARG A 506 25.15 16.23 3.88
C ARG A 506 24.93 17.67 4.30
#